data_29822d3c0e1267720333e9fb27d906fc
#
_entry.id   29822d3c0e1267720333e9fb27d906fc
#
_cell.length_a   1.000
_cell.length_b   1.000
_cell.length_c   1.000
_cell.angle_alpha   90.00
_cell.angle_beta   90.00
_cell.angle_gamma   90.00
#
_symmetry.space_group_name_H-M   'P 1'
#
loop_
_entity.id
_entity.type
_entity.pdbx_description
1 polymer ?
#
loop_
_entity_poly.entity_id
_entity_poly.type
_entity_poly.pdbx_seq_one_letter_code
_entity_poly.pdbx_strand_id
1 'polypeptide(L)'
;MAELTIGWLLADGSARLREAGSESARLDAELLLGHILGLGRAGLMAHPEVAVSAAQAARFTELLDRRAAGEPVAYIRGLKEFYGLAFSVDPRALIPRPETELLVELALDWLGRRLTGAPRSAGAQPLAAWDVGTGSGAVAISLAVECRRRGFAADVRLRATDASADALRLAMENAVSHGVADTIEFAQADLLALPGAGQADLVAANLPYIPSAVLPALPIAASFEPRLALDGGPDGLGLVRRLLDELPAASAKGAVALLEIGADQADALAAEVPRRLPGWVMAIHADLAGLPRVAELSRG
;
A
#
# COMPACT_ATOMS: atom_id res chain seq x y z
N MET A 1 27.07 -28.34 -24.18
CA MET A 1 25.96 -27.78 -23.36
C MET A 1 25.91 -26.29 -23.65
N ALA A 2 24.75 -25.71 -23.94
CA ALA A 2 24.64 -24.27 -24.08
C ALA A 2 25.11 -23.59 -22.80
N GLU A 3 25.94 -22.57 -22.93
CA GLU A 3 26.42 -21.81 -21.80
C GLU A 3 25.23 -21.04 -21.21
N LEU A 4 24.95 -21.22 -19.89
CA LEU A 4 23.85 -20.57 -19.18
C LEU A 4 24.25 -19.10 -18.93
N THR A 5 23.94 -18.22 -19.84
CA THR A 5 24.20 -16.77 -19.72
C THR A 5 22.95 -16.02 -19.24
N ILE A 6 23.14 -14.79 -18.72
CA ILE A 6 22.05 -13.89 -18.34
C ILE A 6 21.08 -13.71 -19.51
N GLY A 7 21.59 -13.42 -20.72
CA GLY A 7 20.75 -13.21 -21.90
C GLY A 7 19.93 -14.42 -22.28
N TRP A 8 20.54 -15.62 -22.23
CA TRP A 8 19.85 -16.87 -22.54
C TRP A 8 18.72 -17.14 -21.50
N LEU A 9 19.03 -17.03 -20.20
CA LEU A 9 18.05 -17.25 -19.14
C LEU A 9 16.88 -16.27 -19.22
N LEU A 10 17.13 -15.00 -19.53
CA LEU A 10 16.06 -14.00 -19.69
C LEU A 10 15.19 -14.29 -20.91
N ALA A 11 15.78 -14.78 -22.01
CA ALA A 11 15.01 -15.15 -23.20
C ALA A 11 14.11 -16.37 -22.93
N ASP A 12 14.69 -17.42 -22.33
CA ASP A 12 13.97 -18.64 -21.96
C ASP A 12 12.86 -18.35 -20.95
N GLY A 13 13.19 -17.67 -19.83
CA GLY A 13 12.23 -17.33 -18.79
C GLY A 13 11.10 -16.45 -19.30
N SER A 14 11.41 -15.48 -20.17
CA SER A 14 10.37 -14.63 -20.78
C SER A 14 9.45 -15.42 -21.71
N ALA A 15 9.98 -16.40 -22.46
CA ALA A 15 9.17 -17.27 -23.30
C ALA A 15 8.21 -18.13 -22.46
N ARG A 16 8.74 -18.80 -21.43
CA ARG A 16 7.95 -19.64 -20.51
C ARG A 16 6.84 -18.88 -19.82
N LEU A 17 7.11 -17.68 -19.28
CA LEU A 17 6.10 -16.85 -18.63
C LEU A 17 5.05 -16.33 -19.61
N ARG A 18 5.42 -16.04 -20.88
CA ARG A 18 4.47 -15.67 -21.92
C ARG A 18 3.55 -16.83 -22.28
N GLU A 19 4.07 -18.03 -22.40
CA GLU A 19 3.29 -19.26 -22.63
C GLU A 19 2.33 -19.53 -21.48
N ALA A 20 2.72 -19.18 -20.24
CA ALA A 20 1.87 -19.25 -19.06
C ALA A 20 0.86 -18.08 -18.94
N GLY A 21 0.82 -17.16 -19.91
CA GLY A 21 -0.15 -16.07 -19.97
C GLY A 21 0.24 -14.81 -19.18
N SER A 22 1.51 -14.64 -18.76
CA SER A 22 1.93 -13.40 -18.11
C SER A 22 1.99 -12.25 -19.13
N GLU A 23 1.26 -11.16 -18.85
CA GLU A 23 1.30 -9.92 -19.64
C GLU A 23 2.63 -9.16 -19.47
N SER A 24 3.32 -9.35 -18.35
CA SER A 24 4.60 -8.73 -18.00
C SER A 24 5.80 -9.69 -18.07
N ALA A 25 5.70 -10.75 -18.87
CA ALA A 25 6.65 -11.87 -18.89
C ALA A 25 8.13 -11.47 -18.92
N ARG A 26 8.49 -10.46 -19.72
CA ARG A 26 9.88 -9.97 -19.80
C ARG A 26 10.31 -9.28 -18.51
N LEU A 27 9.48 -8.39 -17.98
CA LEU A 27 9.74 -7.67 -16.73
C LEU A 27 9.81 -8.65 -15.54
N ASP A 28 8.90 -9.61 -15.50
CA ASP A 28 8.86 -10.63 -14.44
C ASP A 28 10.15 -11.44 -14.43
N ALA A 29 10.61 -11.92 -15.61
CA ALA A 29 11.87 -12.65 -15.74
C ALA A 29 13.08 -11.80 -15.31
N GLU A 30 13.14 -10.52 -15.70
CA GLU A 30 14.21 -9.59 -15.28
C GLU A 30 14.22 -9.38 -13.76
N LEU A 31 13.06 -9.20 -13.15
CA LEU A 31 12.95 -9.00 -11.71
C LEU A 31 13.37 -10.25 -10.92
N LEU A 32 12.97 -11.45 -11.39
CA LEU A 32 13.30 -12.71 -10.74
C LEU A 32 14.79 -13.06 -10.89
N LEU A 33 15.36 -12.92 -12.09
CA LEU A 33 16.78 -13.19 -12.31
C LEU A 33 17.65 -12.15 -11.56
N GLY A 34 17.25 -10.87 -11.64
CA GLY A 34 17.93 -9.80 -10.90
C GLY A 34 17.95 -10.02 -9.41
N HIS A 35 16.85 -10.52 -8.83
CA HIS A 35 16.77 -10.89 -7.42
C HIS A 35 17.80 -11.98 -7.04
N ILE A 36 17.98 -13.00 -7.88
CA ILE A 36 18.95 -14.09 -7.64
C ILE A 36 20.39 -13.61 -7.76
N LEU A 37 20.66 -12.74 -8.73
CA LEU A 37 22.02 -12.27 -9.03
C LEU A 37 22.43 -11.03 -8.23
N GLY A 38 21.50 -10.40 -7.50
CA GLY A 38 21.74 -9.13 -6.84
C GLY A 38 21.95 -7.97 -7.82
N LEU A 39 21.39 -8.06 -9.03
CA LEU A 39 21.55 -7.08 -10.10
C LEU A 39 20.23 -6.36 -10.39
N GLY A 40 20.31 -5.05 -10.61
CA GLY A 40 19.22 -4.29 -11.20
C GLY A 40 19.07 -4.58 -12.70
N ARG A 41 17.94 -4.16 -13.30
CA ARG A 41 17.64 -4.34 -14.73
C ARG A 41 18.76 -3.80 -15.65
N ALA A 42 19.31 -2.63 -15.31
CA ALA A 42 20.42 -2.06 -16.07
C ALA A 42 21.66 -2.98 -16.08
N GLY A 43 22.00 -3.60 -14.95
CA GLY A 43 23.10 -4.56 -14.85
C GLY A 43 22.87 -5.83 -15.66
N LEU A 44 21.64 -6.36 -15.67
CA LEU A 44 21.28 -7.52 -16.51
C LEU A 44 21.39 -7.21 -17.99
N MET A 45 20.97 -6.00 -18.40
CA MET A 45 21.01 -5.58 -19.81
C MET A 45 22.41 -5.23 -20.30
N ALA A 46 23.28 -4.74 -19.42
CA ALA A 46 24.65 -4.37 -19.75
C ALA A 46 25.57 -5.59 -19.95
N HIS A 47 25.22 -6.73 -19.35
CA HIS A 47 26.08 -7.92 -19.30
C HIS A 47 25.35 -9.23 -19.66
N PRO A 48 24.69 -9.30 -20.81
CA PRO A 48 23.90 -10.48 -21.20
C PRO A 48 24.77 -11.73 -21.44
N GLU A 49 26.06 -11.55 -21.71
CA GLU A 49 27.04 -12.62 -21.95
C GLU A 49 27.56 -13.29 -20.70
N VAL A 50 27.35 -12.68 -19.54
CA VAL A 50 27.88 -13.21 -18.26
C VAL A 50 27.27 -14.56 -17.95
N ALA A 51 28.13 -15.53 -17.65
CA ALA A 51 27.72 -16.88 -17.28
C ALA A 51 27.07 -16.91 -15.89
N VAL A 52 25.98 -17.66 -15.78
CA VAL A 52 25.22 -17.89 -14.53
C VAL A 52 25.49 -19.31 -14.07
N SER A 53 25.75 -19.49 -12.78
CA SER A 53 26.01 -20.80 -12.22
C SER A 53 24.80 -21.72 -12.32
N ALA A 54 25.03 -23.03 -12.40
CA ALA A 54 23.94 -24.01 -12.45
C ALA A 54 22.98 -23.91 -11.25
N ALA A 55 23.49 -23.60 -10.06
CA ALA A 55 22.67 -23.41 -8.87
C ALA A 55 21.74 -22.18 -8.98
N GLN A 56 22.25 -21.06 -9.47
CA GLN A 56 21.44 -19.84 -9.71
C GLN A 56 20.41 -20.06 -10.82
N ALA A 57 20.78 -20.77 -11.90
CA ALA A 57 19.86 -21.10 -12.98
C ALA A 57 18.73 -22.04 -12.49
N ALA A 58 19.05 -23.05 -11.67
CA ALA A 58 18.06 -23.93 -11.06
C ALA A 58 17.11 -23.11 -10.16
N ARG A 59 17.65 -22.23 -9.33
CA ARG A 59 16.82 -21.33 -8.48
C ARG A 59 15.92 -20.43 -9.33
N PHE A 60 16.44 -19.88 -10.43
CA PHE A 60 15.63 -19.09 -11.36
C PHE A 60 14.47 -19.89 -11.93
N THR A 61 14.70 -21.14 -12.32
CA THR A 61 13.66 -22.06 -12.81
C THR A 61 12.56 -22.25 -11.75
N GLU A 62 12.92 -22.46 -10.48
CA GLU A 62 11.94 -22.57 -9.38
C GLU A 62 11.06 -21.32 -9.23
N LEU A 63 11.69 -20.12 -9.34
CA LEU A 63 10.94 -18.87 -9.23
C LEU A 63 10.04 -18.65 -10.46
N LEU A 64 10.48 -19.05 -11.65
CA LEU A 64 9.66 -19.03 -12.87
C LEU A 64 8.44 -19.96 -12.73
N ASP A 65 8.60 -21.15 -12.14
CA ASP A 65 7.49 -22.09 -11.94
C ASP A 65 6.43 -21.51 -11.00
N ARG A 66 6.85 -20.88 -9.89
CA ARG A 66 5.95 -20.16 -8.99
C ARG A 66 5.21 -19.03 -9.72
N ARG A 67 5.92 -18.23 -10.52
CA ARG A 67 5.31 -17.14 -11.29
C ARG A 67 4.36 -17.66 -12.37
N ALA A 68 4.72 -18.72 -13.07
CA ALA A 68 3.87 -19.39 -14.06
C ALA A 68 2.58 -19.96 -13.44
N ALA A 69 2.62 -20.35 -12.17
CA ALA A 69 1.44 -20.73 -11.38
C ALA A 69 0.58 -19.52 -10.94
N GLY A 70 0.99 -18.28 -11.28
CA GLY A 70 0.24 -17.05 -11.00
C GLY A 70 0.69 -16.28 -9.76
N GLU A 71 1.66 -16.79 -8.98
CA GLU A 71 2.12 -16.11 -7.77
C GLU A 71 2.70 -14.72 -8.11
N PRO A 72 2.35 -13.64 -7.37
CA PRO A 72 2.87 -12.30 -7.60
C PRO A 72 4.39 -12.24 -7.47
N VAL A 73 5.08 -11.57 -8.42
CA VAL A 73 6.54 -11.38 -8.36
C VAL A 73 6.99 -10.74 -7.05
N ALA A 74 6.19 -9.85 -6.49
CA ALA A 74 6.48 -9.21 -5.22
C ALA A 74 6.57 -10.24 -4.07
N TYR A 75 5.65 -11.20 -4.00
CA TYR A 75 5.68 -12.27 -3.00
C TYR A 75 6.81 -13.28 -3.25
N ILE A 76 7.08 -13.59 -4.53
CA ILE A 76 8.20 -14.47 -4.88
C ILE A 76 9.54 -13.86 -4.43
N ARG A 77 9.70 -12.55 -4.57
CA ARG A 77 10.89 -11.80 -4.14
C ARG A 77 10.87 -11.45 -2.65
N GLY A 78 9.70 -11.47 -2.01
CA GLY A 78 9.51 -10.97 -0.65
C GLY A 78 9.67 -9.44 -0.54
N LEU A 79 9.58 -8.70 -1.66
CA LEU A 79 9.93 -7.29 -1.74
C LEU A 79 9.03 -6.53 -2.70
N LYS A 80 8.58 -5.35 -2.26
CA LYS A 80 7.87 -4.36 -3.07
C LYS A 80 8.40 -2.96 -2.78
N GLU A 81 8.70 -2.21 -3.82
CA GLU A 81 8.99 -0.77 -3.70
C GLU A 81 7.68 0.01 -3.65
N PHE A 82 7.60 0.97 -2.74
CA PHE A 82 6.49 1.90 -2.57
C PHE A 82 7.03 3.21 -1.98
N TYR A 83 6.67 4.33 -2.57
CA TYR A 83 7.07 5.69 -2.17
C TYR A 83 8.60 5.84 -1.98
N GLY A 84 9.37 5.22 -2.86
CA GLY A 84 10.84 5.20 -2.78
C GLY A 84 11.42 4.40 -1.61
N LEU A 85 10.63 3.59 -0.92
CA LEU A 85 11.02 2.71 0.16
C LEU A 85 10.81 1.24 -0.23
N ALA A 86 11.64 0.35 0.32
CA ALA A 86 11.57 -1.09 0.07
C ALA A 86 10.81 -1.78 1.21
N PHE A 87 9.66 -2.40 0.91
CA PHE A 87 8.84 -3.10 1.89
C PHE A 87 8.95 -4.62 1.75
N SER A 88 9.13 -5.32 2.85
CA SER A 88 8.89 -6.77 2.90
C SER A 88 7.40 -7.03 2.67
N VAL A 89 7.08 -7.99 1.80
CA VAL A 89 5.71 -8.37 1.47
C VAL A 89 5.58 -9.89 1.39
N ASP A 90 4.47 -10.38 1.93
CA ASP A 90 4.07 -11.78 1.89
C ASP A 90 2.53 -11.89 2.05
N PRO A 91 1.92 -13.09 2.02
CA PRO A 91 0.48 -13.24 2.08
C PRO A 91 -0.22 -12.75 3.36
N ARG A 92 0.48 -12.16 4.32
CA ARG A 92 -0.12 -11.53 5.51
C ARG A 92 -0.83 -10.22 5.19
N ALA A 93 -0.44 -9.51 4.12
CA ALA A 93 -1.01 -8.21 3.76
C ALA A 93 -1.06 -8.00 2.24
N LEU A 94 -1.93 -7.09 1.81
CA LEU A 94 -1.99 -6.62 0.41
C LEU A 94 -0.62 -6.09 -0.05
N ILE A 95 -0.23 -6.41 -1.28
CA ILE A 95 0.95 -5.80 -1.91
C ILE A 95 0.68 -4.30 -2.13
N PRO A 96 1.51 -3.39 -1.62
CA PRO A 96 1.34 -1.95 -1.84
C PRO A 96 1.16 -1.59 -3.32
N ARG A 97 0.13 -0.79 -3.62
CA ARG A 97 -0.22 -0.37 -4.99
C ARG A 97 0.36 1.02 -5.28
N PRO A 98 0.84 1.26 -6.50
CA PRO A 98 1.37 2.59 -6.86
C PRO A 98 0.34 3.72 -6.68
N GLU A 99 -0.94 3.44 -6.92
CA GLU A 99 -2.03 4.40 -6.77
C GLU A 99 -2.18 4.91 -5.33
N THR A 100 -1.81 4.09 -4.35
CA THR A 100 -1.84 4.43 -2.91
C THR A 100 -0.78 5.50 -2.55
N GLU A 101 0.21 5.74 -3.40
CA GLU A 101 1.19 6.82 -3.19
C GLU A 101 0.52 8.20 -3.16
N LEU A 102 -0.56 8.40 -3.94
CA LEU A 102 -1.37 9.62 -3.88
C LEU A 102 -1.96 9.87 -2.48
N LEU A 103 -2.37 8.81 -1.78
CA LEU A 103 -2.86 8.93 -0.41
C LEU A 103 -1.78 9.48 0.54
N VAL A 104 -0.54 9.02 0.38
CA VAL A 104 0.62 9.53 1.14
C VAL A 104 0.89 10.99 0.80
N GLU A 105 0.89 11.36 -0.49
CA GLU A 105 1.13 12.74 -0.94
C GLU A 105 0.12 13.71 -0.34
N LEU A 106 -1.18 13.40 -0.45
CA LEU A 106 -2.25 14.23 0.10
C LEU A 106 -2.16 14.37 1.62
N ALA A 107 -1.84 13.28 2.32
CA ALA A 107 -1.64 13.30 3.77
C ALA A 107 -0.46 14.20 4.17
N LEU A 108 0.67 14.08 3.48
CA LEU A 108 1.84 14.93 3.73
C LEU A 108 1.60 16.40 3.40
N ASP A 109 0.85 16.69 2.34
CA ASP A 109 0.48 18.05 1.97
C ASP A 109 -0.44 18.66 3.02
N TRP A 110 -1.42 17.92 3.50
CA TRP A 110 -2.30 18.40 4.57
C TRP A 110 -1.53 18.65 5.86
N LEU A 111 -0.68 17.71 6.31
CA LEU A 111 0.20 17.87 7.47
C LEU A 111 1.11 19.09 7.31
N GLY A 112 1.73 19.25 6.14
CA GLY A 112 2.60 20.38 5.85
C GLY A 112 1.87 21.72 5.98
N ARG A 113 0.69 21.86 5.37
CA ARG A 113 -0.14 23.09 5.51
C ARG A 113 -0.52 23.38 6.96
N ARG A 114 -0.88 22.37 7.75
CA ARG A 114 -1.27 22.53 9.16
C ARG A 114 -0.09 22.88 10.07
N LEU A 115 1.11 22.39 9.77
CA LEU A 115 2.30 22.61 10.57
C LEU A 115 3.03 23.92 10.23
N THR A 116 2.96 24.37 8.96
CA THR A 116 3.68 25.58 8.50
C THR A 116 2.79 26.80 8.28
N GLY A 117 1.46 26.61 8.16
CA GLY A 117 0.52 27.66 7.76
C GLY A 117 0.23 28.72 8.85
N ALA A 118 0.47 28.46 10.12
CA ALA A 118 0.38 29.42 11.20
C ALA A 118 1.31 29.02 12.35
N PRO A 119 1.86 29.98 13.12
CA PRO A 119 2.66 29.66 14.29
C PRO A 119 1.85 28.82 15.27
N ARG A 120 2.32 27.62 15.61
CA ARG A 120 1.71 26.79 16.64
C ARG A 120 2.04 27.38 18.01
N SER A 121 1.06 27.41 18.90
CA SER A 121 1.27 27.85 20.28
C SER A 121 2.33 27.01 20.96
N ALA A 122 3.15 27.62 21.81
CA ALA A 122 4.08 26.86 22.65
C ALA A 122 3.27 25.83 23.47
N GLY A 123 3.65 24.55 23.36
CA GLY A 123 2.94 23.44 24.02
C GLY A 123 1.75 22.88 23.24
N ALA A 124 1.54 23.26 21.97
CA ALA A 124 0.54 22.63 21.11
C ALA A 124 0.80 21.12 21.01
N GLN A 125 -0.27 20.32 21.17
CA GLN A 125 -0.17 18.86 21.05
C GLN A 125 0.19 18.46 19.59
N PRO A 126 0.97 17.40 19.40
CA PRO A 126 1.21 16.86 18.04
C PRO A 126 -0.10 16.53 17.33
N LEU A 127 -0.13 16.70 16.00
CA LEU A 127 -1.26 16.26 15.19
C LEU A 127 -1.34 14.74 15.20
N ALA A 128 -2.52 14.20 15.43
CA ALA A 128 -2.77 12.77 15.42
C ALA A 128 -3.15 12.32 14.01
N ALA A 129 -2.28 11.54 13.35
CA ALA A 129 -2.53 10.97 12.04
C ALA A 129 -2.65 9.44 12.14
N TRP A 130 -3.76 8.89 11.62
CA TRP A 130 -4.08 7.48 11.71
C TRP A 130 -4.10 6.85 10.32
N ASP A 131 -3.42 5.72 10.17
CA ASP A 131 -3.48 4.84 8.99
C ASP A 131 -4.36 3.64 9.36
N VAL A 132 -5.54 3.55 8.75
CA VAL A 132 -6.57 2.56 9.07
C VAL A 132 -6.60 1.47 8.00
N GLY A 133 -6.41 0.22 8.42
CA GLY A 133 -6.17 -0.89 7.51
C GLY A 133 -4.74 -0.85 6.96
N THR A 134 -3.76 -0.68 7.84
CA THR A 134 -2.36 -0.38 7.48
C THR A 134 -1.68 -1.46 6.63
N GLY A 135 -2.17 -2.70 6.66
CA GLY A 135 -1.62 -3.81 5.88
C GLY A 135 -0.14 -4.03 6.16
N SER A 136 0.72 -3.84 5.16
CA SER A 136 2.18 -3.94 5.28
C SER A 136 2.83 -2.73 5.98
N GLY A 137 2.05 -1.74 6.39
CA GLY A 137 2.54 -0.49 6.97
C GLY A 137 2.94 0.57 5.94
N ALA A 138 2.66 0.35 4.66
CA ALA A 138 3.19 1.17 3.57
C ALA A 138 2.86 2.67 3.73
N VAL A 139 1.63 3.03 4.07
CA VAL A 139 1.22 4.44 4.26
C VAL A 139 1.84 5.00 5.54
N ALA A 140 1.64 4.37 6.70
CA ALA A 140 2.13 4.86 7.98
C ALA A 140 3.66 5.04 8.00
N ILE A 141 4.40 4.07 7.46
CA ILE A 141 5.86 4.09 7.42
C ILE A 141 6.37 5.18 6.47
N SER A 142 5.75 5.34 5.29
CA SER A 142 6.10 6.43 4.36
C SER A 142 5.86 7.78 5.00
N LEU A 143 4.73 7.98 5.71
CA LEU A 143 4.45 9.19 6.48
C LEU A 143 5.50 9.42 7.57
N ALA A 144 5.88 8.40 8.33
CA ALA A 144 6.88 8.51 9.39
C ALA A 144 8.25 8.93 8.85
N VAL A 145 8.71 8.28 7.77
CA VAL A 145 9.99 8.58 7.13
C VAL A 145 9.99 10.01 6.57
N GLU A 146 8.92 10.42 5.88
CA GLU A 146 8.81 11.76 5.31
C GLU A 146 8.64 12.85 6.37
N CYS A 147 7.86 12.61 7.42
CA CYS A 147 7.77 13.54 8.56
C CYS A 147 9.16 13.75 9.21
N ARG A 148 9.96 12.70 9.36
CA ARG A 148 11.33 12.81 9.84
C ARG A 148 12.21 13.62 8.88
N ARG A 149 12.12 13.36 7.56
CA ARG A 149 12.91 14.10 6.55
C ARG A 149 12.56 15.58 6.51
N ARG A 150 11.28 15.93 6.73
CA ARG A 150 10.77 17.31 6.74
C ARG A 150 10.92 18.02 8.10
N GLY A 151 11.43 17.34 9.13
CA GLY A 151 11.56 17.88 10.48
C GLY A 151 10.26 17.95 11.28
N PHE A 152 9.23 17.21 10.90
CA PHE A 152 7.90 17.20 11.52
C PHE A 152 7.71 16.05 12.53
N ALA A 153 8.73 15.23 12.76
CA ALA A 153 8.61 14.01 13.58
C ALA A 153 8.07 14.25 15.00
N ALA A 154 8.44 15.38 15.61
CA ALA A 154 7.95 15.75 16.95
C ALA A 154 6.53 16.35 16.95
N ASP A 155 6.04 16.76 15.79
CA ASP A 155 4.77 17.47 15.62
C ASP A 155 3.64 16.56 15.12
N VAL A 156 3.93 15.29 14.81
CA VAL A 156 2.97 14.32 14.33
C VAL A 156 3.06 13.04 15.17
N ARG A 157 1.92 12.58 15.69
CA ARG A 157 1.77 11.27 16.34
C ARG A 157 1.10 10.34 15.33
N LEU A 158 1.83 9.33 14.88
CA LEU A 158 1.31 8.35 13.94
C LEU A 158 0.76 7.13 14.66
N ARG A 159 -0.41 6.67 14.22
CA ARG A 159 -1.00 5.40 14.61
C ARG A 159 -1.36 4.61 13.38
N ALA A 160 -1.05 3.31 13.41
CA ALA A 160 -1.36 2.36 12.36
C ALA A 160 -2.25 1.25 12.94
N THR A 161 -3.43 1.06 12.36
CA THR A 161 -4.37 0.03 12.83
C THR A 161 -4.67 -0.97 11.72
N ASP A 162 -4.92 -2.23 12.11
CA ASP A 162 -5.43 -3.26 11.21
C ASP A 162 -6.26 -4.27 12.02
N ALA A 163 -7.26 -4.87 11.38
CA ALA A 163 -8.04 -5.95 11.97
C ALA A 163 -7.22 -7.24 12.05
N SER A 164 -6.24 -7.43 11.15
CA SER A 164 -5.34 -8.58 11.06
C SER A 164 -4.10 -8.39 11.93
N ALA A 165 -3.95 -9.22 12.96
CA ALA A 165 -2.71 -9.27 13.75
C ALA A 165 -1.49 -9.70 12.91
N ASP A 166 -1.70 -10.49 11.84
CA ASP A 166 -0.64 -10.90 10.93
C ASP A 166 -0.12 -9.74 10.08
N ALA A 167 -1.03 -8.90 9.56
CA ALA A 167 -0.68 -7.68 8.85
C ALA A 167 0.10 -6.72 9.76
N LEU A 168 -0.34 -6.52 11.01
CA LEU A 168 0.37 -5.68 11.97
C LEU A 168 1.78 -6.19 12.27
N ARG A 169 2.00 -7.50 12.36
CA ARG A 169 3.35 -8.05 12.52
C ARG A 169 4.24 -7.70 11.33
N LEU A 170 3.73 -7.84 10.09
CA LEU A 170 4.47 -7.45 8.90
C LEU A 170 4.77 -5.94 8.88
N ALA A 171 3.78 -5.10 9.26
CA ALA A 171 3.96 -3.65 9.36
C ALA A 171 5.04 -3.27 10.38
N MET A 172 5.05 -3.91 11.55
CA MET A 172 6.10 -3.69 12.56
C MET A 172 7.49 -4.14 12.08
N GLU A 173 7.60 -5.29 11.40
CA GLU A 173 8.85 -5.74 10.77
C GLU A 173 9.38 -4.70 9.77
N ASN A 174 8.50 -4.16 8.92
CA ASN A 174 8.83 -3.11 7.97
C ASN A 174 9.23 -1.80 8.69
N ALA A 175 8.51 -1.39 9.73
CA ALA A 175 8.85 -0.19 10.50
C ALA A 175 10.23 -0.29 11.16
N VAL A 176 10.60 -1.46 11.67
CA VAL A 176 11.96 -1.73 12.20
C VAL A 176 13.00 -1.59 11.09
N SER A 177 12.74 -2.16 9.90
CA SER A 177 13.66 -2.10 8.76
C SER A 177 13.91 -0.67 8.28
N HIS A 178 12.93 0.22 8.43
CA HIS A 178 13.03 1.64 8.08
C HIS A 178 13.44 2.55 9.25
N GLY A 179 13.66 1.98 10.46
CA GLY A 179 14.10 2.72 11.65
C GLY A 179 13.07 3.73 12.14
N VAL A 180 11.75 3.40 12.02
CA VAL A 180 10.64 4.25 12.46
C VAL A 180 9.66 3.54 13.40
N ALA A 181 10.02 2.37 13.90
CA ALA A 181 9.15 1.56 14.74
C ALA A 181 8.73 2.25 16.05
N ASP A 182 9.57 3.11 16.60
CA ASP A 182 9.36 3.90 17.82
C ASP A 182 8.52 5.17 17.58
N THR A 183 8.25 5.51 16.31
CA THR A 183 7.49 6.71 15.93
C THR A 183 6.04 6.39 15.53
N ILE A 184 5.67 5.11 15.43
CA ILE A 184 4.36 4.63 15.02
C ILE A 184 3.76 3.76 16.13
N GLU A 185 2.57 4.10 16.60
CA GLU A 185 1.79 3.26 17.50
C GLU A 185 0.98 2.24 16.68
N PHE A 186 1.31 0.96 16.78
CA PHE A 186 0.59 -0.12 16.14
C PHE A 186 -0.47 -0.71 17.07
N ALA A 187 -1.71 -0.83 16.60
CA ALA A 187 -2.79 -1.38 17.40
C ALA A 187 -3.73 -2.25 16.55
N GLN A 188 -4.13 -3.40 17.09
CA GLN A 188 -5.17 -4.19 16.46
C GLN A 188 -6.53 -3.56 16.73
N ALA A 189 -7.25 -3.19 15.66
CA ALA A 189 -8.57 -2.57 15.76
C ALA A 189 -9.39 -2.88 14.50
N ASP A 190 -10.69 -2.91 14.65
CA ASP A 190 -11.64 -2.93 13.55
C ASP A 190 -11.99 -1.48 13.22
N LEU A 191 -11.43 -0.98 12.12
CA LEU A 191 -11.51 0.41 11.67
C LEU A 191 -11.02 1.40 12.76
N LEU A 192 -11.87 2.34 13.18
CA LEU A 192 -11.56 3.36 14.20
C LEU A 192 -11.95 2.94 15.63
N ALA A 193 -12.46 1.72 15.80
CA ALA A 193 -12.93 1.21 17.10
C ALA A 193 -11.74 0.89 18.04
N LEU A 194 -11.06 1.93 18.54
CA LEU A 194 -9.96 1.83 19.48
C LEU A 194 -10.24 2.66 20.74
N PRO A 195 -10.75 2.03 21.83
CA PRO A 195 -11.09 2.73 23.07
C PRO A 195 -9.90 3.51 23.65
N GLY A 196 -10.15 4.75 24.07
CA GLY A 196 -9.12 5.61 24.68
C GLY A 196 -8.09 6.19 23.73
N ALA A 197 -8.24 5.98 22.43
CA ALA A 197 -7.29 6.42 21.42
C ALA A 197 -7.21 7.94 21.22
N GLY A 198 -8.16 8.70 21.71
CA GLY A 198 -8.30 10.12 21.42
C GLY A 198 -8.93 10.36 20.04
N GLN A 199 -8.77 11.57 19.52
CA GLN A 199 -9.31 11.96 18.23
C GLN A 199 -8.19 12.16 17.20
N ALA A 200 -8.44 11.76 15.96
CA ALA A 200 -7.53 11.96 14.83
C ALA A 200 -7.74 13.34 14.21
N ASP A 201 -6.64 14.01 13.84
CA ASP A 201 -6.65 15.18 12.98
C ASP A 201 -6.62 14.79 11.50
N LEU A 202 -6.00 13.64 11.20
CA LEU A 202 -5.96 13.05 9.87
C LEU A 202 -6.24 11.55 9.96
N VAL A 203 -7.14 11.05 9.12
CA VAL A 203 -7.37 9.63 8.90
C VAL A 203 -7.00 9.32 7.45
N ALA A 204 -6.07 8.41 7.22
CA ALA A 204 -5.77 7.84 5.92
C ALA A 204 -6.24 6.39 5.91
N ALA A 205 -6.88 5.94 4.82
CA ALA A 205 -7.35 4.57 4.73
C ALA A 205 -7.37 4.08 3.28
N ASN A 206 -6.75 2.93 3.04
CA ASN A 206 -6.92 2.12 1.84
C ASN A 206 -7.63 0.83 2.26
N LEU A 207 -8.95 0.87 2.31
CA LEU A 207 -9.77 -0.27 2.74
C LEU A 207 -10.13 -1.16 1.55
N PRO A 208 -10.44 -2.44 1.79
CA PRO A 208 -10.98 -3.32 0.76
C PRO A 208 -12.21 -2.71 0.09
N TYR A 209 -12.14 -2.56 -1.23
CA TYR A 209 -13.19 -1.90 -2.02
C TYR A 209 -13.72 -2.73 -3.19
N ILE A 210 -13.25 -3.98 -3.36
CA ILE A 210 -13.71 -4.84 -4.45
C ILE A 210 -15.04 -5.49 -4.07
N PRO A 211 -16.09 -5.40 -4.93
CA PRO A 211 -17.34 -6.09 -4.68
C PRO A 211 -17.13 -7.61 -4.58
N SER A 212 -17.75 -8.25 -3.58
CA SER A 212 -17.58 -9.70 -3.31
C SER A 212 -17.86 -10.58 -4.54
N ALA A 213 -18.82 -10.17 -5.39
CA ALA A 213 -19.18 -10.90 -6.62
C ALA A 213 -18.08 -10.84 -7.70
N VAL A 214 -17.18 -9.87 -7.65
CA VAL A 214 -16.09 -9.67 -8.63
C VAL A 214 -14.86 -10.49 -8.27
N LEU A 215 -14.65 -10.81 -6.98
CA LEU A 215 -13.46 -11.51 -6.49
C LEU A 215 -13.11 -12.79 -7.28
N PRO A 216 -14.08 -13.67 -7.66
CA PRO A 216 -13.75 -14.87 -8.42
C PRO A 216 -13.27 -14.61 -9.85
N ALA A 217 -13.51 -13.42 -10.39
CA ALA A 217 -13.13 -13.02 -11.74
C ALA A 217 -11.79 -12.24 -11.78
N LEU A 218 -11.19 -11.97 -10.61
CA LEU A 218 -9.89 -11.31 -10.55
C LEU A 218 -8.79 -12.18 -11.16
N PRO A 219 -7.70 -11.57 -11.65
CA PRO A 219 -6.51 -12.31 -12.07
C PRO A 219 -6.05 -13.27 -10.98
N ILE A 220 -5.50 -14.42 -11.37
CA ILE A 220 -5.05 -15.48 -10.44
C ILE A 220 -4.08 -14.95 -9.36
N ALA A 221 -3.30 -13.92 -9.67
CA ALA A 221 -2.40 -13.28 -8.73
C ALA A 221 -3.12 -12.74 -7.47
N ALA A 222 -4.36 -12.29 -7.59
CA ALA A 222 -5.15 -11.82 -6.47
C ALA A 222 -5.55 -12.96 -5.50
N SER A 223 -5.57 -14.21 -5.95
CA SER A 223 -5.87 -15.36 -5.08
C SER A 223 -4.77 -15.66 -4.06
N PHE A 224 -3.57 -15.11 -4.25
CA PHE A 224 -2.45 -15.20 -3.32
C PHE A 224 -2.51 -14.12 -2.23
N GLU A 225 -3.29 -13.07 -2.45
CA GLU A 225 -3.46 -11.97 -1.49
C GLU A 225 -4.59 -12.28 -0.49
N PRO A 226 -4.51 -11.76 0.75
CA PRO A 226 -5.53 -12.07 1.76
C PRO A 226 -6.90 -11.55 1.29
N ARG A 227 -7.90 -12.42 1.29
CA ARG A 227 -9.26 -12.05 0.91
C ARG A 227 -9.79 -10.87 1.74
N LEU A 228 -9.45 -10.82 3.02
CA LEU A 228 -9.81 -9.73 3.93
C LEU A 228 -9.32 -8.36 3.42
N ALA A 229 -8.23 -8.31 2.66
CA ALA A 229 -7.66 -7.08 2.11
C ALA A 229 -8.25 -6.70 0.73
N LEU A 230 -9.13 -7.52 0.15
CA LEU A 230 -9.74 -7.29 -1.17
C LEU A 230 -11.26 -7.07 -1.07
N ASP A 231 -11.95 -7.83 -0.21
CA ASP A 231 -13.41 -7.93 -0.16
C ASP A 231 -14.05 -6.73 0.55
N GLY A 232 -14.56 -5.79 -0.23
CA GLY A 232 -15.30 -4.61 0.26
C GLY A 232 -16.78 -4.85 0.52
N GLY A 233 -17.26 -6.11 0.42
CA GLY A 233 -18.66 -6.47 0.60
C GLY A 233 -19.45 -6.44 -0.71
N PRO A 234 -20.79 -6.51 -0.65
CA PRO A 234 -21.63 -6.71 -1.81
C PRO A 234 -21.42 -5.73 -2.97
N ASP A 235 -21.16 -4.46 -2.67
CA ASP A 235 -20.94 -3.38 -3.63
C ASP A 235 -19.58 -2.68 -3.47
N GLY A 236 -18.68 -3.24 -2.65
CA GLY A 236 -17.34 -2.71 -2.42
C GLY A 236 -17.28 -1.52 -1.46
N LEU A 237 -18.39 -1.01 -0.94
CA LEU A 237 -18.42 0.14 -0.03
C LEU A 237 -18.77 -0.22 1.42
N GLY A 238 -18.84 -1.50 1.76
CA GLY A 238 -19.27 -1.94 3.08
C GLY A 238 -18.40 -1.40 4.22
N LEU A 239 -17.08 -1.52 4.09
CA LEU A 239 -16.13 -1.03 5.09
C LEU A 239 -16.03 0.49 5.09
N VAL A 240 -16.10 1.12 3.92
CA VAL A 240 -16.11 2.59 3.81
C VAL A 240 -17.32 3.17 4.53
N ARG A 241 -18.54 2.62 4.34
CA ARG A 241 -19.74 3.07 5.08
C ARG A 241 -19.56 2.98 6.59
N ARG A 242 -19.02 1.88 7.09
CA ARG A 242 -18.72 1.72 8.51
C ARG A 242 -17.73 2.77 9.01
N LEU A 243 -16.66 3.01 8.25
CA LEU A 243 -15.69 4.05 8.57
C LEU A 243 -16.34 5.44 8.62
N LEU A 244 -17.21 5.79 7.64
CA LEU A 244 -17.95 7.05 7.65
C LEU A 244 -18.81 7.20 8.91
N ASP A 245 -19.45 6.15 9.37
CA ASP A 245 -20.28 6.17 10.60
C ASP A 245 -19.43 6.42 11.87
N GLU A 246 -18.17 5.98 11.88
CA GLU A 246 -17.25 6.11 13.03
C GLU A 246 -16.48 7.45 13.04
N LEU A 247 -16.24 8.06 11.86
CA LEU A 247 -15.46 9.29 11.70
C LEU A 247 -15.92 10.45 12.62
N PRO A 248 -17.23 10.75 12.81
CA PRO A 248 -17.63 11.89 13.63
C PRO A 248 -17.17 11.83 15.09
N ALA A 249 -17.10 10.61 15.65
CA ALA A 249 -16.66 10.40 17.02
C ALA A 249 -15.13 10.34 17.15
N ALA A 250 -14.47 9.79 16.12
CA ALA A 250 -13.02 9.59 16.10
C ALA A 250 -12.22 10.80 15.62
N SER A 251 -12.87 11.81 15.04
CA SER A 251 -12.19 12.95 14.40
C SER A 251 -12.20 14.21 15.27
N ALA A 252 -11.06 14.90 15.32
CA ALA A 252 -10.94 16.22 15.89
C ALA A 252 -11.67 17.28 15.06
N LYS A 253 -11.88 18.47 15.66
CA LYS A 253 -12.44 19.61 14.91
C LYS A 253 -11.47 20.05 13.80
N GLY A 254 -11.96 20.15 12.57
CA GLY A 254 -11.14 20.51 11.40
C GLY A 254 -10.26 19.34 10.92
N ALA A 255 -10.62 18.11 11.27
CA ALA A 255 -9.97 16.91 10.77
C ALA A 255 -10.27 16.67 9.29
N VAL A 256 -9.39 15.89 8.66
CA VAL A 256 -9.57 15.37 7.31
C VAL A 256 -9.52 13.83 7.33
N ALA A 257 -10.33 13.21 6.48
CA ALA A 257 -10.19 11.80 6.15
C ALA A 257 -9.89 11.65 4.66
N LEU A 258 -8.86 10.89 4.34
CA LEU A 258 -8.40 10.57 2.99
C LEU A 258 -8.64 9.08 2.75
N LEU A 259 -9.53 8.76 1.84
CA LEU A 259 -9.96 7.38 1.58
C LEU A 259 -9.62 6.99 0.15
N GLU A 260 -8.79 5.96 -0.04
CA GLU A 260 -8.62 5.36 -1.36
C GLU A 260 -9.91 4.65 -1.78
N ILE A 261 -10.30 4.81 -3.04
CA ILE A 261 -11.53 4.25 -3.63
C ILE A 261 -11.24 3.59 -4.98
N GLY A 262 -12.09 2.68 -5.40
CA GLY A 262 -12.14 2.23 -6.78
C GLY A 262 -12.52 3.37 -7.72
N ALA A 263 -11.97 3.35 -8.94
CA ALA A 263 -12.17 4.43 -9.93
C ALA A 263 -13.63 4.70 -10.28
N ASP A 264 -14.50 3.73 -10.09
CA ASP A 264 -15.94 3.77 -10.38
C ASP A 264 -16.81 4.07 -9.14
N GLN A 265 -16.20 4.29 -7.97
CA GLN A 265 -16.94 4.42 -6.70
C GLN A 265 -17.22 5.87 -6.28
N ALA A 266 -16.69 6.88 -6.98
CA ALA A 266 -16.79 8.28 -6.59
C ALA A 266 -18.26 8.75 -6.44
N ASP A 267 -19.12 8.45 -7.40
CA ASP A 267 -20.54 8.86 -7.38
C ASP A 267 -21.32 8.15 -6.27
N ALA A 268 -21.08 6.85 -6.08
CA ALA A 268 -21.70 6.07 -5.03
C ALA A 268 -21.31 6.59 -3.64
N LEU A 269 -20.01 6.93 -3.44
CA LEU A 269 -19.54 7.53 -2.20
C LEU A 269 -20.13 8.94 -1.99
N ALA A 270 -20.24 9.75 -3.06
CA ALA A 270 -20.86 11.09 -3.00
C ALA A 270 -22.31 11.04 -2.51
N ALA A 271 -23.04 9.98 -2.81
CA ALA A 271 -24.40 9.78 -2.33
C ALA A 271 -24.47 9.37 -0.84
N GLU A 272 -23.42 8.71 -0.32
CA GLU A 272 -23.34 8.26 1.08
C GLU A 272 -22.92 9.38 2.05
N VAL A 273 -21.98 10.23 1.64
CA VAL A 273 -21.38 11.25 2.52
C VAL A 273 -22.42 12.18 3.17
N PRO A 274 -23.38 12.81 2.46
CA PRO A 274 -24.34 13.70 3.10
C PRO A 274 -25.25 13.01 4.13
N ARG A 275 -25.47 11.71 3.95
CA ARG A 275 -26.33 10.91 4.83
C ARG A 275 -25.64 10.50 6.12
N ARG A 276 -24.34 10.17 6.05
CA ARG A 276 -23.55 9.63 7.17
C ARG A 276 -22.71 10.67 7.88
N LEU A 277 -22.29 11.68 7.12
CA LEU A 277 -21.41 12.78 7.58
C LEU A 277 -22.05 14.15 7.31
N PRO A 278 -23.19 14.49 7.98
CA PRO A 278 -23.81 15.78 7.79
C PRO A 278 -22.83 16.90 8.17
N GLY A 279 -22.68 17.90 7.28
CA GLY A 279 -21.75 19.02 7.46
C GLY A 279 -20.30 18.73 7.07
N TRP A 280 -20.00 17.54 6.53
CA TRP A 280 -18.72 17.29 5.86
C TRP A 280 -18.83 17.57 4.37
N VAL A 281 -17.74 18.03 3.78
CA VAL A 281 -17.58 18.20 2.34
C VAL A 281 -16.62 17.15 1.79
N MET A 282 -16.86 16.75 0.53
CA MET A 282 -16.04 15.76 -0.17
C MET A 282 -15.43 16.40 -1.42
N ALA A 283 -14.14 16.16 -1.61
CA ALA A 283 -13.43 16.37 -2.87
C ALA A 283 -12.85 15.06 -3.37
N ILE A 284 -12.77 14.90 -4.69
CA ILE A 284 -12.16 13.72 -5.32
C ILE A 284 -10.85 14.13 -5.95
N HIS A 285 -9.79 13.38 -5.64
CA HIS A 285 -8.47 13.50 -6.25
C HIS A 285 -8.27 12.34 -7.23
N ALA A 286 -7.79 12.71 -8.43
CA ALA A 286 -7.48 11.74 -9.47
C ALA A 286 -6.01 11.30 -9.39
N ASP A 287 -5.74 10.06 -9.80
CA ASP A 287 -4.40 9.55 -9.99
C ASP A 287 -3.75 10.11 -11.29
N LEU A 288 -2.51 9.69 -11.56
CA LEU A 288 -1.78 10.12 -12.76
C LEU A 288 -2.43 9.69 -14.09
N ALA A 289 -3.33 8.70 -14.06
CA ALA A 289 -4.12 8.29 -15.20
C ALA A 289 -5.41 9.12 -15.37
N GLY A 290 -5.67 10.08 -14.45
CA GLY A 290 -6.86 10.90 -14.44
C GLY A 290 -8.10 10.20 -13.89
N LEU A 291 -7.95 9.05 -13.24
CA LEU A 291 -9.05 8.28 -12.65
C LEU A 291 -9.28 8.69 -11.18
N PRO A 292 -10.54 8.78 -10.71
CA PRO A 292 -10.85 8.98 -9.30
C PRO A 292 -10.09 7.97 -8.43
N ARG A 293 -9.38 8.46 -7.39
CA ARG A 293 -8.58 7.56 -6.57
C ARG A 293 -8.67 7.82 -5.08
N VAL A 294 -8.68 9.08 -4.65
CA VAL A 294 -8.77 9.41 -3.23
C VAL A 294 -9.93 10.37 -3.01
N ALA A 295 -10.83 10.03 -2.10
CA ALA A 295 -11.84 10.91 -1.56
C ALA A 295 -11.26 11.63 -0.33
N GLU A 296 -11.19 12.95 -0.39
CA GLU A 296 -10.89 13.82 0.75
C GLU A 296 -12.20 14.28 1.37
N LEU A 297 -12.39 13.94 2.64
CA LEU A 297 -13.53 14.32 3.44
C LEU A 297 -13.06 15.29 4.52
N SER A 298 -13.63 16.48 4.58
CA SER A 298 -13.26 17.49 5.57
C SER A 298 -14.48 18.03 6.29
N ARG A 299 -14.31 18.26 7.60
CA ARG A 299 -15.34 18.87 8.42
C ARG A 299 -15.15 20.38 8.41
N GLY A 300 -16.16 21.09 7.96
CA GLY A 300 -16.19 22.55 7.96
C GLY A 300 -16.16 23.18 9.36
#